data_3a30126ffc313079d3c3041ac3190e88
#
_entry.id   3a30126ffc313079d3c3041ac3190e88
#
_cell.length_a   1.000
_cell.length_b   1.000
_cell.length_c   1.000
_cell.angle_alpha   90.00
_cell.angle_beta   90.00
_cell.angle_gamma   90.00
#
_symmetry.space_group_name_H-M   'P 1'
#
loop_
_entity.id
_entity.type
_entity.pdbx_description
1 polymer ?
#
loop_
_entity_poly.entity_id
_entity_poly.type
_entity_poly.pdbx_seq_one_letter_code
_entity_poly.pdbx_strand_id
1 'polypeptide(L)'
;MTVTLAEVARATGLSRSLVSLALRGDDGVSVPCRERVVRAADELGLPVGALARRRASGEPLVIGVLVTDAAHPFHAEVLASARETAATFGFAVRVVDAGRDDARLAAGLEALVASAGTADGVLGVAVVSSRLPRARVVSAARRVPVAVLGSGAGLLAGTGIDTVSVDEESGMRELLLYLASLGHVRTCFVAESAFPSTTRRGRVHAEVSGRLQVTADWCTADIDVLVAEPGRVRSFLDDGVTAFVAANDATAGRLLAAARAAGTDLPEVAAVTGFDGTALAERLDLTTVEQPCRRMGARVVELVVERLRGRRVVRHEVLPTVLVPRCRPRSVPSEG
;
A
#
# COMPACT_ATOMS: atom_id res chain seq x y z
N MET A 1 -34.21 6.53 -27.83
CA MET A 1 -33.92 7.88 -27.28
C MET A 1 -33.18 7.69 -25.98
N THR A 2 -32.05 8.38 -25.79
CA THR A 2 -31.27 8.27 -24.55
C THR A 2 -31.79 9.29 -23.54
N VAL A 3 -32.29 8.82 -22.40
CA VAL A 3 -32.78 9.70 -21.31
C VAL A 3 -31.67 10.59 -20.78
N THR A 4 -32.01 11.83 -20.54
CA THR A 4 -31.05 12.88 -20.11
C THR A 4 -31.31 13.36 -18.69
N LEU A 5 -30.30 13.96 -18.06
CA LEU A 5 -30.46 14.63 -16.75
C LEU A 5 -31.53 15.73 -16.77
N ALA A 6 -31.78 16.36 -17.94
CA ALA A 6 -32.80 17.38 -18.08
C ALA A 6 -34.23 16.82 -17.98
N GLU A 7 -34.42 15.60 -18.44
CA GLU A 7 -35.74 14.91 -18.34
C GLU A 7 -36.03 14.51 -16.89
N VAL A 8 -35.05 13.99 -16.17
CA VAL A 8 -35.16 13.70 -14.73
C VAL A 8 -35.42 14.99 -13.92
N ALA A 9 -34.69 16.07 -14.26
CA ALA A 9 -34.89 17.38 -13.62
C ALA A 9 -36.32 17.89 -13.82
N ARG A 10 -36.86 17.77 -15.03
CA ARG A 10 -38.26 18.12 -15.36
C ARG A 10 -39.25 17.23 -14.59
N ALA A 11 -39.06 15.93 -14.56
CA ALA A 11 -39.92 15.00 -13.86
C ALA A 11 -39.94 15.21 -12.34
N THR A 12 -38.81 15.65 -11.78
CA THR A 12 -38.69 15.88 -10.33
C THR A 12 -38.96 17.31 -9.90
N GLY A 13 -39.06 18.26 -10.82
CA GLY A 13 -39.17 19.70 -10.49
C GLY A 13 -37.89 20.29 -9.84
N LEU A 14 -36.74 19.64 -10.03
CA LEU A 14 -35.46 20.04 -9.44
C LEU A 14 -34.52 20.64 -10.48
N SER A 15 -33.49 21.38 -10.04
CA SER A 15 -32.47 21.86 -10.95
C SER A 15 -31.60 20.70 -11.49
N ARG A 16 -31.09 20.84 -12.70
CA ARG A 16 -30.16 19.86 -13.29
C ARG A 16 -28.92 19.61 -12.43
N SER A 17 -28.42 20.66 -11.77
CA SER A 17 -27.29 20.55 -10.86
C SER A 17 -27.62 19.66 -9.65
N LEU A 18 -28.77 19.84 -9.03
CA LEU A 18 -29.21 19.04 -7.88
C LEU A 18 -29.45 17.57 -8.28
N VAL A 19 -30.08 17.33 -9.44
CA VAL A 19 -30.23 15.98 -10.01
C VAL A 19 -28.89 15.32 -10.26
N SER A 20 -27.91 16.05 -10.82
CA SER A 20 -26.56 15.56 -11.04
C SER A 20 -25.85 15.19 -9.73
N LEU A 21 -25.93 16.02 -8.70
CA LEU A 21 -25.40 15.75 -7.36
C LEU A 21 -26.04 14.50 -6.74
N ALA A 22 -27.37 14.39 -6.83
CA ALA A 22 -28.12 13.24 -6.33
C ALA A 22 -27.68 11.94 -6.99
N LEU A 23 -27.56 11.91 -8.32
CA LEU A 23 -27.21 10.72 -9.10
C LEU A 23 -25.73 10.32 -8.99
N ARG A 24 -24.82 11.26 -8.69
CA ARG A 24 -23.44 10.95 -8.34
C ARG A 24 -23.27 10.44 -6.91
N GLY A 25 -24.32 10.54 -6.09
CA GLY A 25 -24.23 10.22 -4.67
C GLY A 25 -23.39 11.24 -3.89
N ASP A 26 -23.29 12.50 -4.33
CA ASP A 26 -22.55 13.56 -3.63
C ASP A 26 -23.25 13.96 -2.32
N ASP A 27 -22.46 14.49 -1.37
CA ASP A 27 -22.96 15.01 -0.11
C ASP A 27 -23.81 16.29 -0.34
N GLY A 28 -24.61 16.68 0.65
CA GLY A 28 -25.43 17.88 0.58
C GLY A 28 -26.80 17.71 -0.10
N VAL A 29 -27.15 16.50 -0.56
CA VAL A 29 -28.49 16.17 -1.03
C VAL A 29 -29.22 15.35 0.04
N SER A 30 -30.37 15.83 0.52
CA SER A 30 -31.18 15.12 1.53
C SER A 30 -31.67 13.76 1.01
N VAL A 31 -31.83 12.79 1.91
CA VAL A 31 -32.30 11.42 1.56
C VAL A 31 -33.62 11.47 0.79
N PRO A 32 -34.69 12.17 1.22
CA PRO A 32 -35.95 12.23 0.47
C PRO A 32 -35.80 12.83 -0.93
N CYS A 33 -34.92 13.84 -1.08
CA CYS A 33 -34.66 14.42 -2.40
C CYS A 33 -33.93 13.43 -3.31
N ARG A 34 -32.96 12.68 -2.78
CA ARG A 34 -32.22 11.63 -3.52
C ARG A 34 -33.13 10.51 -3.93
N GLU A 35 -33.99 9.99 -3.03
CA GLU A 35 -34.98 8.96 -3.34
C GLU A 35 -35.89 9.37 -4.51
N ARG A 36 -36.40 10.62 -4.48
CA ARG A 36 -37.25 11.15 -5.57
C ARG A 36 -36.50 11.17 -6.90
N VAL A 37 -35.22 11.59 -6.90
CA VAL A 37 -34.38 11.66 -8.11
C VAL A 37 -34.05 10.26 -8.62
N VAL A 38 -33.66 9.32 -7.74
CA VAL A 38 -33.33 7.93 -8.10
C VAL A 38 -34.54 7.23 -8.70
N ARG A 39 -35.74 7.36 -8.07
CA ARG A 39 -36.98 6.80 -8.56
C ARG A 39 -37.32 7.33 -9.95
N ALA A 40 -37.34 8.65 -10.14
CA ALA A 40 -37.61 9.25 -11.43
C ALA A 40 -36.62 8.84 -12.52
N ALA A 41 -35.32 8.68 -12.17
CA ALA A 41 -34.33 8.21 -13.09
C ALA A 41 -34.56 6.76 -13.51
N ASP A 42 -34.91 5.87 -12.57
CA ASP A 42 -35.25 4.47 -12.85
C ASP A 42 -36.52 4.35 -13.71
N GLU A 43 -37.60 5.11 -13.40
CA GLU A 43 -38.83 5.14 -14.17
C GLU A 43 -38.59 5.60 -15.62
N LEU A 44 -37.69 6.54 -15.83
CA LEU A 44 -37.32 7.02 -17.16
C LEU A 44 -36.28 6.14 -17.86
N GLY A 45 -35.68 5.16 -17.16
CA GLY A 45 -34.67 4.27 -17.71
C GLY A 45 -33.24 4.89 -17.76
N LEU A 46 -32.98 5.92 -16.94
CA LEU A 46 -31.61 6.46 -16.79
C LEU A 46 -30.81 5.60 -15.79
N PRO A 47 -29.63 5.05 -16.17
CA PRO A 47 -28.83 4.24 -15.26
C PRO A 47 -28.40 5.02 -14.01
N VAL A 48 -28.67 4.49 -12.83
CA VAL A 48 -28.27 5.06 -11.54
C VAL A 48 -27.15 4.23 -10.93
N GLY A 49 -26.09 4.90 -10.45
CA GLY A 49 -24.95 4.24 -9.81
C GLY A 49 -25.32 3.63 -8.44
N ALA A 50 -24.59 2.57 -8.05
CA ALA A 50 -24.83 1.86 -6.80
C ALA A 50 -24.70 2.78 -5.56
N LEU A 51 -23.77 3.72 -5.55
CA LEU A 51 -23.61 4.69 -4.47
C LEU A 51 -24.87 5.55 -4.28
N ALA A 52 -25.42 6.08 -5.36
CA ALA A 52 -26.63 6.91 -5.29
C ALA A 52 -27.83 6.13 -4.78
N ARG A 53 -27.99 4.87 -5.24
CA ARG A 53 -29.07 3.97 -4.78
C ARG A 53 -28.98 3.71 -3.28
N ARG A 54 -27.80 3.31 -2.78
CA ARG A 54 -27.61 3.04 -1.35
C ARG A 54 -27.80 4.28 -0.47
N ARG A 55 -27.33 5.44 -0.94
CA ARG A 55 -27.60 6.70 -0.22
C ARG A 55 -29.10 7.09 -0.23
N ALA A 56 -29.85 6.67 -1.24
CA ALA A 56 -31.29 6.86 -1.27
C ALA A 56 -32.03 5.90 -0.34
N SER A 57 -31.63 4.64 -0.28
CA SER A 57 -32.27 3.64 0.58
C SER A 57 -31.83 3.70 2.05
N GLY A 58 -30.83 4.53 2.38
CA GLY A 58 -30.24 4.57 3.73
C GLY A 58 -29.41 3.35 4.10
N GLU A 59 -29.05 2.51 3.13
CA GLU A 59 -28.21 1.34 3.34
C GLU A 59 -26.75 1.72 3.69
N PRO A 60 -26.04 0.86 4.44
CA PRO A 60 -24.64 1.12 4.78
C PRO A 60 -23.75 1.28 3.55
N LEU A 61 -22.89 2.29 3.56
CA LEU A 61 -21.85 2.46 2.55
C LEU A 61 -20.59 1.74 3.03
N VAL A 62 -20.16 0.70 2.34
CA VAL A 62 -19.04 -0.14 2.75
C VAL A 62 -17.97 -0.19 1.65
N ILE A 63 -16.70 0.06 2.02
CA ILE A 63 -15.53 -0.22 1.21
C ILE A 63 -14.81 -1.44 1.78
N GLY A 64 -14.49 -2.42 0.92
CA GLY A 64 -13.62 -3.52 1.28
C GLY A 64 -12.16 -3.09 1.28
N VAL A 65 -11.39 -3.46 2.30
CA VAL A 65 -9.92 -3.32 2.31
C VAL A 65 -9.32 -4.70 2.47
N LEU A 66 -8.65 -5.17 1.44
CA LEU A 66 -7.93 -6.44 1.44
C LEU A 66 -6.46 -6.18 1.71
N VAL A 67 -5.91 -6.81 2.74
CA VAL A 67 -4.52 -6.64 3.15
C VAL A 67 -3.79 -7.98 3.24
N THR A 68 -2.49 -7.98 2.91
CA THR A 68 -1.66 -9.18 2.98
C THR A 68 -1.42 -9.66 4.41
N ASP A 69 -1.20 -8.74 5.34
CA ASP A 69 -0.87 -9.02 6.75
C ASP A 69 -1.18 -7.76 7.58
N ALA A 70 -2.29 -7.78 8.30
CA ALA A 70 -2.72 -6.64 9.11
C ALA A 70 -1.83 -6.42 10.36
N ALA A 71 -1.05 -7.41 10.77
CA ALA A 71 -0.13 -7.30 11.90
C ALA A 71 1.20 -6.62 11.51
N HIS A 72 1.52 -6.55 10.22
CA HIS A 72 2.73 -5.86 9.76
C HIS A 72 2.61 -4.35 10.03
N PRO A 73 3.61 -3.68 10.67
CA PRO A 73 3.53 -2.27 11.06
C PRO A 73 3.11 -1.33 9.91
N PHE A 74 3.69 -1.49 8.74
CA PHE A 74 3.33 -0.73 7.53
C PHE A 74 1.84 -0.87 7.18
N HIS A 75 1.33 -2.11 7.13
CA HIS A 75 -0.08 -2.34 6.80
C HIS A 75 -1.02 -1.81 7.87
N ALA A 76 -0.63 -1.87 9.14
CA ALA A 76 -1.42 -1.33 10.25
C ALA A 76 -1.62 0.19 10.12
N GLU A 77 -0.57 0.93 9.80
CA GLU A 77 -0.64 2.38 9.58
C GLU A 77 -1.47 2.75 8.35
N VAL A 78 -1.29 2.03 7.23
CA VAL A 78 -2.10 2.19 6.02
C VAL A 78 -3.57 1.94 6.31
N LEU A 79 -3.90 0.85 7.04
CA LEU A 79 -5.28 0.51 7.43
C LEU A 79 -5.91 1.55 8.34
N ALA A 80 -5.16 2.09 9.30
CA ALA A 80 -5.65 3.14 10.19
C ALA A 80 -6.09 4.37 9.38
N SER A 81 -5.23 4.85 8.49
CA SER A 81 -5.53 5.99 7.63
C SER A 81 -6.65 5.70 6.61
N ALA A 82 -6.69 4.48 6.06
CA ALA A 82 -7.77 4.07 5.16
C ALA A 82 -9.14 4.12 5.85
N ARG A 83 -9.23 3.67 7.12
CA ARG A 83 -10.46 3.75 7.91
C ARG A 83 -10.86 5.18 8.22
N GLU A 84 -9.91 6.01 8.67
CA GLU A 84 -10.16 7.43 8.95
C GLU A 84 -10.69 8.13 7.70
N THR A 85 -10.03 7.93 6.55
CA THR A 85 -10.44 8.55 5.29
C THR A 85 -11.80 8.04 4.82
N ALA A 86 -12.06 6.74 4.89
CA ALA A 86 -13.38 6.20 4.53
C ALA A 86 -14.50 6.85 5.36
N ALA A 87 -14.27 7.01 6.67
CA ALA A 87 -15.23 7.63 7.57
C ALA A 87 -15.53 9.08 7.20
N THR A 88 -14.55 9.88 6.71
CA THR A 88 -14.80 11.27 6.25
C THR A 88 -15.76 11.33 5.06
N PHE A 89 -15.83 10.26 4.26
CA PHE A 89 -16.77 10.12 3.14
C PHE A 89 -18.07 9.40 3.51
N GLY A 90 -18.25 9.05 4.80
CA GLY A 90 -19.42 8.32 5.29
C GLY A 90 -19.41 6.82 4.98
N PHE A 91 -18.25 6.23 4.72
CA PHE A 91 -18.10 4.79 4.47
C PHE A 91 -17.57 4.05 5.71
N ALA A 92 -18.15 2.88 5.98
CA ALA A 92 -17.55 1.87 6.82
C ALA A 92 -16.48 1.07 6.05
N VAL A 93 -15.52 0.50 6.75
CA VAL A 93 -14.48 -0.35 6.17
C VAL A 93 -14.63 -1.79 6.61
N ARG A 94 -14.76 -2.70 5.66
CA ARG A 94 -14.66 -4.15 5.87
C ARG A 94 -13.25 -4.61 5.54
N VAL A 95 -12.47 -5.00 6.56
CA VAL A 95 -11.11 -5.51 6.37
C VAL A 95 -11.13 -7.01 6.17
N VAL A 96 -10.36 -7.49 5.19
CA VAL A 96 -10.02 -8.90 5.01
C VAL A 96 -8.51 -9.01 5.09
N ASP A 97 -8.03 -9.75 6.10
CA ASP A 97 -6.62 -10.06 6.32
C ASP A 97 -6.31 -11.45 5.76
N ALA A 98 -5.36 -11.51 4.84
CA ALA A 98 -4.94 -12.77 4.23
C ALA A 98 -3.95 -13.57 5.09
N GLY A 99 -3.35 -12.96 6.13
CA GLY A 99 -2.37 -13.62 6.99
C GLY A 99 -1.16 -14.13 6.21
N ARG A 100 -0.73 -13.41 5.16
CA ARG A 100 0.41 -13.73 4.28
C ARG A 100 0.20 -14.94 3.36
N ASP A 101 -1.03 -15.45 3.26
CA ASP A 101 -1.41 -16.59 2.43
C ASP A 101 -2.01 -16.13 1.10
N ASP A 102 -1.43 -16.57 -0.02
CA ASP A 102 -1.86 -16.15 -1.36
C ASP A 102 -3.24 -16.71 -1.75
N ALA A 103 -3.59 -17.91 -1.27
CA ALA A 103 -4.90 -18.48 -1.50
C ALA A 103 -5.98 -17.72 -0.74
N ARG A 104 -5.71 -17.36 0.53
CA ARG A 104 -6.59 -16.50 1.32
C ARG A 104 -6.70 -15.10 0.73
N LEU A 105 -5.60 -14.54 0.20
CA LEU A 105 -5.61 -13.24 -0.46
C LEU A 105 -6.53 -13.25 -1.68
N ALA A 106 -6.43 -14.30 -2.51
CA ALA A 106 -7.30 -14.48 -3.67
C ALA A 106 -8.77 -14.71 -3.28
N ALA A 107 -9.03 -15.60 -2.34
CA ALA A 107 -10.38 -15.87 -1.83
C ALA A 107 -11.01 -14.65 -1.15
N GLY A 108 -10.21 -13.86 -0.42
CA GLY A 108 -10.65 -12.62 0.22
C GLY A 108 -11.11 -11.57 -0.80
N LEU A 109 -10.39 -11.41 -1.92
CA LEU A 109 -10.83 -10.53 -3.00
C LEU A 109 -12.15 -11.02 -3.60
N GLU A 110 -12.25 -12.32 -3.88
CA GLU A 110 -13.47 -12.90 -4.45
C GLU A 110 -14.68 -12.75 -3.52
N ALA A 111 -14.50 -12.99 -2.21
CA ALA A 111 -15.54 -12.81 -1.21
C ALA A 111 -16.03 -11.36 -1.09
N LEU A 112 -15.09 -10.38 -1.06
CA LEU A 112 -15.46 -8.96 -1.07
C LEU A 112 -16.28 -8.62 -2.32
N VAL A 113 -15.80 -9.01 -3.50
CA VAL A 113 -16.47 -8.72 -4.77
C VAL A 113 -17.81 -9.47 -4.88
N ALA A 114 -17.91 -10.70 -4.37
CA ALA A 114 -19.16 -11.46 -4.36
C ALA A 114 -20.23 -10.83 -3.47
N SER A 115 -19.82 -10.13 -2.40
CA SER A 115 -20.75 -9.40 -1.54
C SER A 115 -21.36 -8.16 -2.21
N ALA A 116 -20.77 -7.67 -3.29
CA ALA A 116 -21.29 -6.49 -3.99
C ALA A 116 -22.71 -6.76 -4.51
N GLY A 117 -23.61 -5.79 -4.29
CA GLY A 117 -25.02 -5.92 -4.65
C GLY A 117 -25.92 -6.44 -3.51
N THR A 118 -25.39 -6.97 -2.41
CA THR A 118 -26.17 -7.22 -1.20
C THR A 118 -26.28 -5.94 -0.35
N ALA A 119 -27.30 -5.82 0.48
CA ALA A 119 -27.58 -4.60 1.25
C ALA A 119 -26.41 -4.13 2.12
N ASP A 120 -25.63 -5.05 2.68
CA ASP A 120 -24.45 -4.80 3.50
C ASP A 120 -23.11 -5.03 2.77
N GLY A 121 -23.15 -5.34 1.48
CA GLY A 121 -21.99 -5.65 0.65
C GLY A 121 -21.11 -4.43 0.36
N VAL A 122 -19.94 -4.67 -0.19
CA VAL A 122 -19.01 -3.58 -0.54
C VAL A 122 -19.41 -2.88 -1.85
N LEU A 123 -19.17 -1.58 -1.91
CA LEU A 123 -19.35 -0.77 -3.12
C LEU A 123 -18.07 -0.72 -3.97
N GLY A 124 -16.91 -0.92 -3.36
CA GLY A 124 -15.61 -0.95 -4.01
C GLY A 124 -14.56 -1.57 -3.11
N VAL A 125 -13.37 -1.84 -3.64
CA VAL A 125 -12.30 -2.53 -2.94
C VAL A 125 -10.98 -1.80 -3.08
N ALA A 126 -10.34 -1.51 -1.94
CA ALA A 126 -8.94 -1.11 -1.85
C ALA A 126 -8.09 -2.37 -1.56
N VAL A 127 -7.12 -2.65 -2.43
CA VAL A 127 -6.20 -3.78 -2.28
C VAL A 127 -4.85 -3.27 -1.81
N VAL A 128 -4.44 -3.65 -0.61
CA VAL A 128 -3.14 -3.32 -0.01
C VAL A 128 -2.24 -4.55 -0.10
N SER A 129 -1.80 -4.83 -1.31
CA SER A 129 -0.96 -5.99 -1.62
C SER A 129 -0.34 -5.88 -3.01
N SER A 130 0.87 -6.39 -3.15
CA SER A 130 1.56 -6.58 -4.43
C SER A 130 1.57 -8.04 -4.90
N ARG A 131 0.90 -8.94 -4.18
CA ARG A 131 0.96 -10.40 -4.42
C ARG A 131 -0.18 -10.96 -5.28
N LEU A 132 -1.25 -10.18 -5.48
CA LEU A 132 -2.39 -10.66 -6.28
C LEU A 132 -2.01 -10.75 -7.77
N PRO A 133 -2.33 -11.88 -8.43
CA PRO A 133 -2.18 -11.99 -9.87
C PRO A 133 -3.02 -10.93 -10.60
N ARG A 134 -2.42 -10.28 -11.60
CA ARG A 134 -3.08 -9.24 -12.43
C ARG A 134 -4.48 -9.66 -12.89
N ALA A 135 -4.62 -10.90 -13.37
CA ALA A 135 -5.90 -11.40 -13.91
C ALA A 135 -7.04 -11.35 -12.87
N ARG A 136 -6.74 -11.64 -11.59
CA ARG A 136 -7.75 -11.59 -10.52
C ARG A 136 -8.18 -10.16 -10.21
N VAL A 137 -7.23 -9.23 -10.15
CA VAL A 137 -7.52 -7.81 -9.93
C VAL A 137 -8.36 -7.24 -11.09
N VAL A 138 -8.00 -7.57 -12.33
CA VAL A 138 -8.76 -7.16 -13.53
C VAL A 138 -10.17 -7.75 -13.52
N SER A 139 -10.33 -9.02 -13.13
CA SER A 139 -11.65 -9.64 -13.00
C SER A 139 -12.53 -8.95 -11.95
N ALA A 140 -11.96 -8.62 -10.79
CA ALA A 140 -12.65 -7.87 -9.73
C ALA A 140 -13.08 -6.47 -10.20
N ALA A 141 -12.20 -5.76 -10.90
CA ALA A 141 -12.44 -4.41 -11.39
C ALA A 141 -13.56 -4.29 -12.46
N ARG A 142 -13.96 -5.40 -13.07
CA ARG A 142 -15.14 -5.47 -13.96
C ARG A 142 -16.47 -5.42 -13.20
N ARG A 143 -16.45 -5.72 -11.91
CA ARG A 143 -17.65 -5.84 -11.07
C ARG A 143 -17.82 -4.67 -10.11
N VAL A 144 -16.71 -4.20 -9.54
CA VAL A 144 -16.67 -3.07 -8.58
C VAL A 144 -15.46 -2.18 -8.84
N PRO A 145 -15.49 -0.91 -8.46
CA PRO A 145 -14.28 -0.08 -8.43
C PRO A 145 -13.18 -0.71 -7.57
N VAL A 146 -11.99 -0.85 -8.14
CA VAL A 146 -10.80 -1.37 -7.46
C VAL A 146 -9.67 -0.36 -7.56
N ALA A 147 -9.00 -0.10 -6.45
CA ALA A 147 -7.72 0.60 -6.41
C ALA A 147 -6.68 -0.29 -5.71
N VAL A 148 -5.44 -0.26 -6.19
CA VAL A 148 -4.37 -1.12 -5.68
C VAL A 148 -3.23 -0.27 -5.13
N LEU A 149 -2.81 -0.58 -3.91
CA LEU A 149 -1.64 -0.03 -3.26
C LEU A 149 -0.57 -1.10 -3.13
N GLY A 150 0.63 -0.82 -3.65
CA GLY A 150 1.80 -1.69 -3.50
C GLY A 150 2.80 -1.62 -4.64
N SER A 151 3.95 -2.28 -4.46
CA SER A 151 5.09 -2.28 -5.38
C SER A 151 4.79 -2.88 -6.77
N GLY A 152 3.75 -3.71 -6.88
CA GLY A 152 3.30 -4.31 -8.13
C GLY A 152 2.40 -3.42 -8.99
N ALA A 153 2.16 -2.18 -8.59
CA ALA A 153 1.24 -1.25 -9.27
C ALA A 153 1.55 -1.06 -10.76
N GLY A 154 2.83 -1.03 -11.14
CA GLY A 154 3.26 -0.93 -12.54
C GLY A 154 2.78 -2.09 -13.44
N LEU A 155 2.54 -3.28 -12.88
CA LEU A 155 2.02 -4.44 -13.61
C LEU A 155 0.56 -4.26 -14.04
N LEU A 156 -0.14 -3.27 -13.47
CA LEU A 156 -1.53 -2.95 -13.79
C LEU A 156 -1.67 -1.82 -14.82
N ALA A 157 -0.55 -1.32 -15.36
CA ALA A 157 -0.58 -0.33 -16.44
C ALA A 157 -1.44 -0.83 -17.61
N GLY A 158 -2.27 0.04 -18.17
CA GLY A 158 -3.18 -0.26 -19.28
C GLY A 158 -4.42 -1.09 -18.91
N THR A 159 -4.65 -1.42 -17.64
CA THR A 159 -5.83 -2.22 -17.20
C THR A 159 -7.05 -1.38 -16.83
N GLY A 160 -6.92 -0.07 -16.74
CA GLY A 160 -7.99 0.80 -16.27
C GLY A 160 -8.15 0.85 -14.73
N ILE A 161 -7.25 0.20 -13.98
CA ILE A 161 -7.25 0.13 -12.52
C ILE A 161 -6.38 1.24 -11.95
N ASP A 162 -6.87 1.92 -10.93
CA ASP A 162 -6.11 2.95 -10.22
C ASP A 162 -5.05 2.32 -9.31
N THR A 163 -3.89 2.96 -9.23
CA THR A 163 -2.79 2.45 -8.41
C THR A 163 -2.12 3.54 -7.60
N VAL A 164 -1.68 3.18 -6.41
CA VAL A 164 -0.82 3.98 -5.53
C VAL A 164 0.44 3.16 -5.25
N SER A 165 1.59 3.75 -5.43
CA SER A 165 2.90 3.17 -5.10
C SER A 165 3.82 4.23 -4.53
N VAL A 166 5.00 3.83 -4.13
CA VAL A 166 6.08 4.75 -3.74
C VAL A 166 7.27 4.60 -4.68
N ASP A 167 8.12 5.62 -4.70
CA ASP A 167 9.41 5.56 -5.39
C ASP A 167 10.44 4.80 -4.53
N GLU A 168 10.31 3.46 -4.54
CA GLU A 168 11.21 2.58 -3.80
C GLU A 168 12.66 2.65 -4.32
N GLU A 169 12.81 2.94 -5.62
CA GLU A 169 14.12 2.98 -6.26
C GLU A 169 14.92 4.17 -5.76
N SER A 170 14.33 5.38 -5.80
CA SER A 170 14.99 6.59 -5.28
C SER A 170 15.29 6.46 -3.79
N GLY A 171 14.35 5.97 -2.97
CA GLY A 171 14.56 5.81 -1.54
C GLY A 171 15.69 4.82 -1.21
N MET A 172 15.75 3.67 -1.88
CA MET A 172 16.82 2.70 -1.68
C MET A 172 18.17 3.27 -2.16
N ARG A 173 18.17 4.00 -3.27
CA ARG A 173 19.38 4.66 -3.79
C ARG A 173 19.93 5.70 -2.80
N GLU A 174 19.07 6.54 -2.24
CA GLU A 174 19.45 7.53 -1.23
C GLU A 174 20.04 6.87 0.01
N LEU A 175 19.42 5.78 0.49
CA LEU A 175 19.92 5.00 1.62
C LEU A 175 21.32 4.45 1.36
N LEU A 176 21.56 3.86 0.19
CA LEU A 176 22.86 3.29 -0.15
C LEU A 176 23.95 4.36 -0.35
N LEU A 177 23.60 5.50 -0.94
CA LEU A 177 24.51 6.66 -1.03
C LEU A 177 24.85 7.22 0.35
N TYR A 178 23.88 7.27 1.26
CA TYR A 178 24.13 7.68 2.64
C TYR A 178 25.09 6.71 3.35
N LEU A 179 24.87 5.40 3.25
CA LEU A 179 25.80 4.40 3.82
C LEU A 179 27.19 4.52 3.23
N ALA A 180 27.30 4.71 1.91
CA ALA A 180 28.57 4.92 1.23
C ALA A 180 29.31 6.17 1.73
N SER A 181 28.58 7.27 1.98
CA SER A 181 29.16 8.50 2.53
C SER A 181 29.75 8.35 3.95
N LEU A 182 29.31 7.30 4.65
CA LEU A 182 29.81 6.93 5.98
C LEU A 182 30.93 5.87 5.91
N GLY A 183 31.37 5.49 4.70
CA GLY A 183 32.43 4.51 4.48
C GLY A 183 31.96 3.05 4.46
N HIS A 184 30.66 2.78 4.47
CA HIS A 184 30.16 1.42 4.37
C HIS A 184 30.22 0.92 2.92
N VAL A 185 31.28 0.20 2.60
CA VAL A 185 31.54 -0.31 1.25
C VAL A 185 31.13 -1.77 1.04
N ARG A 186 30.94 -2.52 2.12
CA ARG A 186 30.47 -3.91 2.06
C ARG A 186 29.15 -4.04 2.81
N THR A 187 28.08 -4.25 2.04
CA THR A 187 26.71 -4.27 2.57
C THR A 187 26.02 -5.61 2.30
N CYS A 188 25.16 -6.05 3.22
CA CYS A 188 24.32 -7.23 3.04
C CYS A 188 22.84 -6.84 3.02
N PHE A 189 22.14 -7.17 1.94
CA PHE A 189 20.68 -7.00 1.86
C PHE A 189 19.98 -8.15 2.56
N VAL A 190 19.19 -7.84 3.59
CA VAL A 190 18.47 -8.83 4.40
C VAL A 190 16.98 -8.72 4.13
N ALA A 191 16.38 -9.82 3.69
CA ALA A 191 14.97 -9.85 3.32
C ALA A 191 14.31 -11.19 3.68
N GLU A 192 12.99 -11.18 3.71
CA GLU A 192 12.22 -12.42 3.59
C GLU A 192 12.16 -12.82 2.12
N SER A 193 12.40 -14.09 1.83
CA SER A 193 12.23 -14.62 0.48
C SER A 193 10.78 -14.47 0.02
N ALA A 194 10.57 -14.14 -1.26
CA ALA A 194 9.30 -14.19 -1.98
C ALA A 194 8.29 -13.04 -1.87
N PHE A 195 8.68 -11.81 -1.46
CA PHE A 195 7.79 -10.66 -1.62
C PHE A 195 8.22 -9.76 -2.80
N PRO A 196 7.29 -9.29 -3.66
CA PRO A 196 7.62 -8.41 -4.79
C PRO A 196 8.35 -7.12 -4.39
N SER A 197 7.99 -6.53 -3.25
CA SER A 197 8.67 -5.35 -2.70
C SER A 197 10.12 -5.66 -2.29
N THR A 198 10.35 -6.77 -1.59
CA THR A 198 11.71 -7.18 -1.18
C THR A 198 12.57 -7.52 -2.40
N THR A 199 12.02 -8.20 -3.40
CA THR A 199 12.70 -8.50 -4.66
C THR A 199 13.12 -7.22 -5.41
N ARG A 200 12.23 -6.22 -5.48
CA ARG A 200 12.54 -4.96 -6.14
C ARG A 200 13.62 -4.19 -5.39
N ARG A 201 13.51 -4.05 -4.07
CA ARG A 201 14.52 -3.38 -3.23
C ARG A 201 15.88 -4.08 -3.29
N GLY A 202 15.90 -5.43 -3.26
CA GLY A 202 17.12 -6.22 -3.42
C GLY A 202 17.78 -6.02 -4.80
N ARG A 203 16.99 -5.90 -5.87
CA ARG A 203 17.52 -5.58 -7.21
C ARG A 203 18.15 -4.19 -7.23
N VAL A 204 17.49 -3.17 -6.67
CA VAL A 204 18.06 -1.82 -6.60
C VAL A 204 19.34 -1.80 -5.76
N HIS A 205 19.35 -2.53 -4.62
CA HIS A 205 20.55 -2.70 -3.82
C HIS A 205 21.70 -3.25 -4.66
N ALA A 206 21.49 -4.33 -5.40
CA ALA A 206 22.50 -4.93 -6.27
C ALA A 206 22.99 -3.99 -7.38
N GLU A 207 22.03 -3.31 -8.07
CA GLU A 207 22.35 -2.38 -9.16
C GLU A 207 23.16 -1.17 -8.69
N VAL A 208 22.77 -0.56 -7.57
CA VAL A 208 23.46 0.60 -7.02
C VAL A 208 24.81 0.23 -6.46
N SER A 209 24.91 -0.87 -5.71
CA SER A 209 26.16 -1.38 -5.18
C SER A 209 27.19 -1.63 -6.31
N GLY A 210 26.76 -2.26 -7.41
CA GLY A 210 27.61 -2.51 -8.56
C GLY A 210 28.08 -1.23 -9.30
N ARG A 211 27.19 -0.21 -9.41
CA ARG A 211 27.52 1.04 -10.13
C ARG A 211 28.43 1.99 -9.38
N LEU A 212 28.28 2.05 -8.07
CA LEU A 212 29.03 2.98 -7.24
C LEU A 212 30.49 2.56 -7.04
N GLN A 213 30.89 1.36 -7.51
CA GLN A 213 32.18 0.73 -7.23
C GLN A 213 32.50 0.70 -5.71
N VAL A 214 31.51 0.99 -4.89
CA VAL A 214 31.61 1.17 -3.44
C VAL A 214 31.54 -0.19 -2.75
N THR A 215 31.03 -1.20 -3.47
CA THR A 215 30.99 -2.56 -2.96
C THR A 215 31.27 -3.53 -4.10
N ALA A 216 32.50 -4.00 -4.20
CA ALA A 216 32.82 -5.13 -5.06
C ALA A 216 32.08 -6.41 -4.61
N ASP A 217 31.65 -6.47 -3.35
CA ASP A 217 31.05 -7.64 -2.71
C ASP A 217 29.79 -7.25 -1.93
N TRP A 218 28.65 -7.28 -2.60
CA TRP A 218 27.35 -7.26 -1.94
C TRP A 218 26.85 -8.68 -1.75
N CYS A 219 26.16 -8.95 -0.66
CA CYS A 219 25.52 -10.23 -0.40
C CYS A 219 24.02 -10.07 -0.08
N THR A 220 23.31 -11.17 -0.11
CA THR A 220 21.94 -11.24 0.35
C THR A 220 21.81 -12.31 1.43
N ALA A 221 20.93 -12.08 2.40
CA ALA A 221 20.63 -13.03 3.44
C ALA A 221 19.10 -13.15 3.62
N ASP A 222 18.64 -14.38 3.87
CA ASP A 222 17.26 -14.65 4.25
C ASP A 222 17.13 -14.48 5.76
N ILE A 223 16.20 -13.62 6.19
CA ILE A 223 15.98 -13.35 7.61
C ILE A 223 15.49 -14.58 8.37
N ASP A 224 14.74 -15.47 7.75
CA ASP A 224 14.25 -16.69 8.42
C ASP A 224 15.42 -17.64 8.72
N VAL A 225 16.41 -17.69 7.83
CA VAL A 225 17.66 -18.42 8.06
C VAL A 225 18.47 -17.78 9.19
N LEU A 226 18.59 -16.45 9.22
CA LEU A 226 19.33 -15.75 10.28
C LEU A 226 18.65 -15.87 11.66
N VAL A 227 17.34 -15.97 11.71
CA VAL A 227 16.59 -16.21 12.96
C VAL A 227 16.75 -17.66 13.42
N ALA A 228 16.76 -18.62 12.49
CA ALA A 228 16.96 -20.04 12.82
C ALA A 228 18.42 -20.36 13.23
N GLU A 229 19.38 -19.68 12.60
CA GLU A 229 20.83 -19.87 12.80
C GLU A 229 21.51 -18.51 13.15
N PRO A 230 21.28 -17.96 14.36
CA PRO A 230 21.76 -16.58 14.69
C PRO A 230 23.27 -16.39 14.57
N GLY A 231 24.06 -17.45 14.75
CA GLY A 231 25.52 -17.44 14.58
C GLY A 231 25.98 -17.05 13.18
N ARG A 232 25.14 -17.18 12.15
CA ARG A 232 25.45 -16.73 10.78
C ARG A 232 25.64 -15.22 10.65
N VAL A 233 25.04 -14.42 11.52
CA VAL A 233 25.28 -12.98 11.54
C VAL A 233 26.78 -12.71 11.74
N ARG A 234 27.44 -13.47 12.61
CA ARG A 234 28.87 -13.35 12.84
C ARG A 234 29.70 -13.67 11.61
N SER A 235 29.33 -14.70 10.84
CA SER A 235 30.06 -15.03 9.61
C SER A 235 30.04 -13.88 8.60
N PHE A 236 28.93 -13.16 8.44
CA PHE A 236 28.90 -11.96 7.58
C PHE A 236 29.84 -10.85 8.07
N LEU A 237 29.94 -10.65 9.38
CA LEU A 237 30.87 -9.67 9.97
C LEU A 237 32.32 -10.09 9.74
N ASP A 238 32.64 -11.36 9.96
CA ASP A 238 33.97 -11.93 9.74
C ASP A 238 34.37 -11.85 8.24
N ASP A 239 33.39 -11.93 7.34
CA ASP A 239 33.53 -11.66 5.90
C ASP A 239 33.65 -10.18 5.55
N GLY A 240 33.63 -9.27 6.53
CA GLY A 240 33.82 -7.83 6.36
C GLY A 240 32.53 -7.03 6.02
N VAL A 241 31.35 -7.58 6.21
CA VAL A 241 30.10 -6.80 6.09
C VAL A 241 30.05 -5.74 7.18
N THR A 242 29.91 -4.47 6.79
CA THR A 242 29.88 -3.33 7.70
C THR A 242 28.49 -2.72 7.85
N ALA A 243 27.57 -3.06 6.95
CA ALA A 243 26.18 -2.61 7.05
C ALA A 243 25.19 -3.68 6.54
N PHE A 244 24.12 -3.86 7.30
CA PHE A 244 22.96 -4.68 6.92
C PHE A 244 21.82 -3.78 6.48
N VAL A 245 21.39 -3.93 5.23
CA VAL A 245 20.27 -3.20 4.64
C VAL A 245 19.04 -4.09 4.68
N ALA A 246 18.20 -3.92 5.69
CA ALA A 246 16.99 -4.72 5.80
C ALA A 246 15.91 -4.23 4.82
N ALA A 247 15.19 -5.17 4.24
CA ALA A 247 14.13 -4.89 3.27
C ALA A 247 12.99 -4.03 3.85
N ASN A 248 12.78 -4.08 5.16
CA ASN A 248 11.85 -3.23 5.90
C ASN A 248 12.22 -3.17 7.40
N ASP A 249 11.54 -2.30 8.16
CA ASP A 249 11.79 -2.10 9.58
C ASP A 249 11.52 -3.37 10.43
N ALA A 250 10.51 -4.17 10.04
CA ALA A 250 10.19 -5.42 10.72
C ALA A 250 11.32 -6.45 10.53
N THR A 251 11.87 -6.55 9.33
CA THR A 251 13.05 -7.38 9.04
C THR A 251 14.27 -6.91 9.82
N ALA A 252 14.50 -5.58 9.91
CA ALA A 252 15.58 -5.01 10.73
C ALA A 252 15.43 -5.39 12.21
N GLY A 253 14.22 -5.29 12.76
CA GLY A 253 13.93 -5.68 14.14
C GLY A 253 14.20 -7.17 14.41
N ARG A 254 13.84 -8.04 13.48
CA ARG A 254 14.13 -9.49 13.55
C ARG A 254 15.63 -9.77 13.50
N LEU A 255 16.36 -9.08 12.62
CA LEU A 255 17.80 -9.20 12.51
C LEU A 255 18.51 -8.77 13.82
N LEU A 256 18.12 -7.63 14.39
CA LEU A 256 18.66 -7.15 15.66
C LEU A 256 18.41 -8.15 16.80
N ALA A 257 17.22 -8.73 16.85
CA ALA A 257 16.87 -9.75 17.85
C ALA A 257 17.70 -11.03 17.68
N ALA A 258 17.87 -11.51 16.44
CA ALA A 258 18.70 -12.68 16.14
C ALA A 258 20.16 -12.44 16.50
N ALA A 259 20.75 -11.30 16.13
CA ALA A 259 22.12 -10.94 16.47
C ALA A 259 22.34 -10.89 17.99
N ARG A 260 21.41 -10.28 18.73
CA ARG A 260 21.49 -10.23 20.19
C ARG A 260 21.41 -11.61 20.83
N ALA A 261 20.58 -12.51 20.30
CA ALA A 261 20.51 -13.89 20.74
C ALA A 261 21.84 -14.65 20.54
N ALA A 262 22.63 -14.26 19.52
CA ALA A 262 23.97 -14.78 19.27
C ALA A 262 25.09 -14.03 20.04
N GLY A 263 24.74 -13.12 20.96
CA GLY A 263 25.70 -12.32 21.71
C GLY A 263 26.40 -11.23 20.89
N THR A 264 25.80 -10.81 19.75
CA THR A 264 26.33 -9.77 18.87
C THR A 264 25.47 -8.51 18.97
N ASP A 265 26.06 -7.39 19.36
CA ASP A 265 25.41 -6.08 19.32
C ASP A 265 25.65 -5.42 17.96
N LEU A 266 24.74 -5.68 17.02
CA LEU A 266 24.87 -5.18 15.64
C LEU A 266 25.03 -3.66 15.55
N PRO A 267 24.24 -2.82 16.26
CA PRO A 267 24.39 -1.38 16.16
C PRO A 267 25.79 -0.88 16.55
N GLU A 268 26.52 -1.63 17.38
CA GLU A 268 27.90 -1.29 17.79
C GLU A 268 28.97 -1.78 16.81
N VAL A 269 28.72 -2.90 16.11
CA VAL A 269 29.73 -3.54 15.23
C VAL A 269 29.48 -3.35 13.75
N ALA A 270 28.21 -3.17 13.33
CA ALA A 270 27.82 -2.90 11.96
C ALA A 270 26.52 -2.11 11.90
N ALA A 271 26.37 -1.27 10.90
CA ALA A 271 25.16 -0.52 10.67
C ALA A 271 23.97 -1.45 10.38
N VAL A 272 22.78 -1.09 10.86
CA VAL A 272 21.52 -1.73 10.47
C VAL A 272 20.55 -0.65 10.01
N THR A 273 19.98 -0.83 8.82
CA THR A 273 19.00 0.12 8.28
C THR A 273 17.71 -0.60 7.93
N GLY A 274 16.61 0.15 7.94
CA GLY A 274 15.29 -0.33 7.59
C GLY A 274 14.73 0.33 6.33
N PHE A 275 13.46 0.04 6.09
CA PHE A 275 12.60 0.68 5.12
C PHE A 275 11.18 0.60 5.66
N ASP A 276 10.35 1.59 5.46
CA ASP A 276 8.95 1.85 5.76
C ASP A 276 8.79 3.09 6.65
N GLY A 277 9.72 3.39 7.58
CA GLY A 277 9.64 4.54 8.48
C GLY A 277 8.55 4.39 9.55
N THR A 278 8.27 3.17 9.97
CA THR A 278 7.20 2.88 10.94
C THR A 278 7.59 3.26 12.37
N ALA A 279 6.61 3.28 13.27
CA ALA A 279 6.86 3.45 14.70
C ALA A 279 7.83 2.40 15.29
N LEU A 280 8.04 1.27 14.60
CA LEU A 280 9.06 0.29 14.97
C LEU A 280 10.48 0.84 14.71
N ALA A 281 10.70 1.49 13.57
CA ALA A 281 12.00 2.11 13.26
C ALA A 281 12.35 3.20 14.29
N GLU A 282 11.35 3.99 14.71
CA GLU A 282 11.54 5.00 15.76
C GLU A 282 11.95 4.38 17.09
N ARG A 283 11.24 3.31 17.53
CA ARG A 283 11.57 2.61 18.79
C ARG A 283 12.94 1.94 18.79
N LEU A 284 13.41 1.51 17.61
CA LEU A 284 14.70 0.84 17.45
C LEU A 284 15.82 1.80 17.05
N ASP A 285 15.54 3.11 16.95
CA ASP A 285 16.46 4.15 16.49
C ASP A 285 17.12 3.82 15.13
N LEU A 286 16.33 3.24 14.21
CA LEU A 286 16.83 2.81 12.89
C LEU A 286 16.89 3.96 11.91
N THR A 287 18.00 4.11 11.21
CA THR A 287 18.03 4.80 9.92
C THR A 287 17.13 4.03 8.96
N THR A 288 16.14 4.70 8.36
CA THR A 288 15.14 4.06 7.51
C THR A 288 14.72 4.96 6.35
N VAL A 289 14.13 4.37 5.34
CA VAL A 289 13.43 5.10 4.27
C VAL A 289 11.95 5.14 4.61
N GLU A 290 11.46 6.31 4.98
CA GLU A 290 10.06 6.51 5.33
C GLU A 290 9.17 6.49 4.08
N GLN A 291 8.13 5.66 4.12
CA GLN A 291 7.01 5.68 3.19
C GLN A 291 5.87 6.54 3.77
N PRO A 292 5.15 7.33 2.97
CA PRO A 292 4.05 8.15 3.46
C PRO A 292 2.79 7.29 3.71
N CYS A 293 2.86 6.35 4.67
CA CYS A 293 1.84 5.33 4.95
C CYS A 293 0.43 5.91 5.11
N ARG A 294 0.30 7.01 5.86
CA ARG A 294 -0.98 7.68 6.05
C ARG A 294 -1.54 8.23 4.73
N ARG A 295 -0.70 8.85 3.90
CA ARG A 295 -1.10 9.35 2.58
C ARG A 295 -1.45 8.21 1.63
N MET A 296 -0.72 7.10 1.69
CA MET A 296 -1.00 5.90 0.89
C MET A 296 -2.36 5.30 1.23
N GLY A 297 -2.66 5.14 2.53
CA GLY A 297 -3.94 4.60 3.02
C GLY A 297 -5.12 5.52 2.69
N ALA A 298 -4.95 6.84 2.85
CA ALA A 298 -5.96 7.81 2.43
C ALA A 298 -6.21 7.72 0.93
N ARG A 299 -5.13 7.76 0.14
CA ARG A 299 -5.23 7.89 -1.31
C ARG A 299 -5.86 6.68 -1.99
N VAL A 300 -5.56 5.46 -1.54
CA VAL A 300 -6.18 4.26 -2.13
C VAL A 300 -7.70 4.22 -1.92
N VAL A 301 -8.19 4.72 -0.77
CA VAL A 301 -9.62 4.84 -0.49
C VAL A 301 -10.27 5.95 -1.32
N GLU A 302 -9.63 7.13 -1.37
CA GLU A 302 -10.10 8.26 -2.19
C GLU A 302 -10.29 7.85 -3.64
N LEU A 303 -9.36 7.10 -4.22
CA LEU A 303 -9.45 6.61 -5.60
C LEU A 303 -10.68 5.72 -5.81
N VAL A 304 -11.00 4.85 -4.86
CA VAL A 304 -12.24 4.05 -4.88
C VAL A 304 -13.47 4.95 -4.82
N VAL A 305 -13.50 5.90 -3.88
CA VAL A 305 -14.64 6.84 -3.74
C VAL A 305 -14.82 7.71 -4.98
N GLU A 306 -13.73 8.23 -5.55
CA GLU A 306 -13.77 9.01 -6.79
C GLU A 306 -14.39 8.20 -7.96
N ARG A 307 -14.05 6.91 -8.07
CA ARG A 307 -14.67 5.99 -9.06
C ARG A 307 -16.16 5.82 -8.80
N LEU A 308 -16.56 5.61 -7.56
CA LEU A 308 -17.95 5.49 -7.17
C LEU A 308 -18.76 6.77 -7.49
N ARG A 309 -18.12 7.93 -7.41
CA ARG A 309 -18.67 9.26 -7.79
C ARG A 309 -18.61 9.55 -9.29
N GLY A 310 -18.13 8.58 -10.10
CA GLY A 310 -18.17 8.65 -11.57
C GLY A 310 -16.88 9.11 -12.26
N ARG A 311 -15.75 9.22 -11.56
CA ARG A 311 -14.47 9.45 -12.23
C ARG A 311 -14.14 8.28 -13.15
N ARG A 312 -13.80 8.58 -14.41
CA ARG A 312 -13.46 7.58 -15.44
C ARG A 312 -11.97 7.53 -15.76
N VAL A 313 -11.26 8.62 -15.54
CA VAL A 313 -9.82 8.72 -15.82
C VAL A 313 -9.05 7.86 -14.82
N VAL A 314 -8.17 6.99 -15.32
CA VAL A 314 -7.27 6.15 -14.51
C VAL A 314 -6.17 7.02 -13.89
N ARG A 315 -5.80 6.70 -12.67
CA ARG A 315 -4.68 7.34 -11.97
C ARG A 315 -3.65 6.30 -11.54
N HIS A 316 -2.40 6.61 -11.83
CA HIS A 316 -1.24 5.87 -11.34
C HIS A 316 -0.38 6.87 -10.57
N GLU A 317 -0.42 6.78 -9.26
CA GLU A 317 0.26 7.74 -8.38
C GLU A 317 1.48 7.08 -7.75
N VAL A 318 2.62 7.74 -7.90
CA VAL A 318 3.88 7.37 -7.25
C VAL A 318 4.19 8.45 -6.21
N LEU A 319 4.20 8.06 -4.94
CA LEU A 319 4.48 8.97 -3.84
C LEU A 319 5.98 8.94 -3.52
N PRO A 320 6.58 10.09 -3.15
CA PRO A 320 7.98 10.13 -2.76
C PRO A 320 8.19 9.42 -1.43
N THR A 321 9.39 8.90 -1.25
CA THR A 321 9.93 8.41 0.03
C THR A 321 10.93 9.41 0.58
N VAL A 322 11.27 9.31 1.88
CA VAL A 322 12.22 10.21 2.54
C VAL A 322 13.20 9.38 3.35
N LEU A 323 14.48 9.58 3.14
CA LEU A 323 15.52 9.01 4.03
C LEU A 323 15.47 9.72 5.39
N VAL A 324 15.36 8.94 6.46
CA VAL A 324 15.36 9.42 7.85
C VAL A 324 16.59 8.85 8.56
N PRO A 325 17.71 9.57 8.58
CA PRO A 325 18.88 9.19 9.38
C PRO A 325 18.56 9.30 10.87
N ARG A 326 18.84 8.25 11.65
CA ARG A 326 18.69 8.25 13.12
C ARG A 326 20.01 7.90 13.79
N CYS A 327 20.24 6.65 14.05
CA CYS A 327 21.55 6.23 14.57
C CYS A 327 22.62 6.56 13.54
N ARG A 328 23.70 7.20 13.95
CA ARG A 328 24.88 7.31 13.09
C ARG A 328 25.52 5.92 13.07
N PRO A 329 25.44 5.17 11.96
CA PRO A 329 26.26 3.99 11.82
C PRO A 329 27.70 4.46 12.06
N ARG A 330 28.48 3.74 12.88
CA ARG A 330 29.88 4.13 13.08
C ARG A 330 30.52 4.26 11.71
N SER A 331 31.09 5.44 11.42
CA SER A 331 31.89 5.61 10.22
C SER A 331 33.03 4.59 10.27
N VAL A 332 33.18 3.84 9.19
CA VAL A 332 34.33 2.95 9.04
C VAL A 332 35.57 3.84 9.00
N PRO A 333 36.61 3.62 9.84
CA PRO A 333 37.84 4.39 9.75
C PRO A 333 38.38 4.27 8.33
N SER A 334 38.66 5.40 7.69
CA SER A 334 39.39 5.42 6.43
C SER A 334 40.74 4.74 6.67
N GLU A 335 40.94 3.57 6.07
CA GLU A 335 42.27 3.02 5.97
C GLU A 335 43.12 4.04 5.20
N GLY A 336 44.15 4.63 5.89
CA GLY A 336 45.04 5.62 5.36
C GLY A 336 46.05 5.06 4.37
#